data_0364efd2237d8c2df91a5dc68eb2b0d0
#
_entry.id   0364efd2237d8c2df91a5dc68eb2b0d0
#
_cell.length_a   1.000
_cell.length_b   1.000
_cell.length_c   1.000
_cell.angle_alpha   90.00
_cell.angle_beta   90.00
_cell.angle_gamma   90.00
#
_symmetry.space_group_name_H-M   'P 1'
#
loop_
_entity.id
_entity.type
_entity.pdbx_description
1 polymer ?
#
loop_
_entity_poly.entity_id
_entity_poly.type
_entity_poly.pdbx_seq_one_letter_code
_entity_poly.pdbx_strand_id
1 'polypeptide(L)'
;MQVLFKSRHPHAAELRDLTERRVRFVLRRLGWLVPRAEVQMSDVNGPRGGIDKRCQVQLMTDGAGSVVVASVAGDWRTALDNALARAARFLKRLWRRGNDSRRMRQR
;
A
#
# COMPACT_ATOMS: atom_id res chain seq x y z
N MET A 1 -6.78 -10.49 -5.06
CA MET A 1 -5.64 -9.79 -4.46
C MET A 1 -5.21 -10.49 -3.18
N GLN A 2 -3.96 -10.88 -3.11
CA GLN A 2 -3.35 -11.42 -1.90
C GLN A 2 -2.75 -10.27 -1.10
N VAL A 3 -3.08 -10.18 0.19
CA VAL A 3 -2.54 -9.15 1.07
C VAL A 3 -1.58 -9.81 2.06
N LEU A 4 -0.32 -9.38 2.04
CA LEU A 4 0.71 -9.85 2.94
C LEU A 4 1.05 -8.75 3.92
N PHE A 5 1.10 -9.10 5.19
CA PHE A 5 1.42 -8.17 6.27
C PHE A 5 2.69 -8.63 6.97
N LYS A 6 3.65 -7.71 7.11
CA LYS A 6 4.92 -7.96 7.79
C LYS A 6 5.16 -6.91 8.86
N SER A 7 5.41 -7.33 10.08
CA SER A 7 5.79 -6.45 11.17
C SER A 7 6.53 -7.23 12.25
N ARG A 8 7.54 -6.62 12.84
CA ARG A 8 8.23 -7.16 14.02
C ARG A 8 7.64 -6.61 15.32
N HIS A 9 6.62 -5.77 15.21
CA HIS A 9 6.00 -5.16 16.38
C HIS A 9 5.20 -6.20 17.18
N PRO A 10 5.20 -6.12 18.54
CA PRO A 10 4.48 -7.08 19.39
C PRO A 10 2.98 -7.16 19.10
N HIS A 11 2.37 -6.10 18.62
CA HIS A 11 0.94 -6.04 18.30
C HIS A 11 0.63 -6.35 16.82
N ALA A 12 1.55 -7.02 16.13
CA ALA A 12 1.39 -7.31 14.69
C ALA A 12 0.10 -8.06 14.37
N ALA A 13 -0.31 -8.98 15.24
CA ALA A 13 -1.54 -9.75 15.01
C ALA A 13 -2.79 -8.86 15.02
N GLU A 14 -2.82 -7.85 15.91
CA GLU A 14 -3.93 -6.90 15.98
C GLU A 14 -3.99 -6.00 14.74
N LEU A 15 -2.83 -5.63 14.22
CA LEU A 15 -2.73 -4.74 13.06
C LEU A 15 -3.02 -5.46 11.76
N ARG A 16 -2.86 -6.77 11.71
CA ARG A 16 -3.04 -7.57 10.50
C ARG A 16 -4.45 -7.43 9.92
N ASP A 17 -5.47 -7.64 10.74
CA ASP A 17 -6.85 -7.60 10.28
C ASP A 17 -7.26 -6.20 9.84
N LEU A 18 -6.87 -5.18 10.61
CA LEU A 18 -7.10 -3.79 10.24
C LEU A 18 -6.44 -3.47 8.90
N THR A 19 -5.20 -3.86 8.73
CA THR A 19 -4.42 -3.61 7.52
C THR A 19 -5.10 -4.25 6.30
N GLU A 20 -5.48 -5.51 6.41
CA GLU A 20 -6.14 -6.21 5.32
C GLU A 20 -7.44 -5.54 4.90
N ARG A 21 -8.28 -5.18 5.88
CA ARG A 21 -9.53 -4.49 5.60
C ARG A 21 -9.32 -3.13 4.94
N ARG A 22 -8.34 -2.36 5.41
CA ARG A 22 -8.04 -1.04 4.84
C ARG A 22 -7.51 -1.15 3.42
N VAL A 23 -6.61 -2.08 3.16
CA VAL A 23 -6.07 -2.31 1.82
C VAL A 23 -7.20 -2.66 0.85
N ARG A 24 -8.05 -3.61 1.22
CA ARG A 24 -9.16 -4.04 0.36
C ARG A 24 -10.17 -2.93 0.13
N PHE A 25 -10.43 -2.11 1.12
CA PHE A 25 -11.35 -0.98 1.00
C PHE A 25 -10.79 0.11 0.07
N VAL A 26 -9.55 0.54 0.32
CA VAL A 26 -8.94 1.63 -0.47
C VAL A 26 -8.76 1.23 -1.93
N LEU A 27 -8.43 -0.03 -2.19
CA LEU A 27 -8.15 -0.54 -3.53
C LEU A 27 -9.34 -1.27 -4.15
N ARG A 28 -10.55 -1.15 -3.60
CA ARG A 28 -11.70 -1.95 -4.03
C ARG A 28 -12.03 -1.83 -5.52
N ARG A 29 -11.77 -0.66 -6.12
CA ARG A 29 -12.05 -0.45 -7.55
C ARG A 29 -10.94 -0.93 -8.47
N LEU A 30 -9.70 -0.95 -8.00
CA LEU A 30 -8.54 -1.32 -8.79
C LEU A 30 -7.83 -2.58 -8.28
N GLY A 31 -8.42 -3.27 -7.30
CA GLY A 31 -7.84 -4.47 -6.72
C GLY A 31 -7.58 -5.58 -7.75
N TRP A 32 -8.37 -5.63 -8.81
CA TRP A 32 -8.19 -6.60 -9.88
C TRP A 32 -6.86 -6.42 -10.65
N LEU A 33 -6.28 -5.21 -10.59
CA LEU A 33 -4.96 -4.93 -11.18
C LEU A 33 -3.81 -5.38 -10.29
N VAL A 34 -4.09 -5.70 -9.02
CA VAL A 34 -3.07 -5.95 -8.00
C VAL A 34 -3.22 -7.39 -7.48
N PRO A 35 -2.55 -8.37 -8.10
CA PRO A 35 -2.58 -9.73 -7.57
C PRO A 35 -1.97 -9.84 -6.18
N ARG A 36 -1.03 -8.94 -5.83
CA ARG A 36 -0.34 -9.03 -4.56
C ARG A 36 -0.07 -7.63 -3.99
N ALA A 37 -0.44 -7.41 -2.74
CA ALA A 37 -0.13 -6.22 -1.96
C ALA A 37 0.65 -6.62 -0.72
N GLU A 38 1.76 -5.94 -0.46
CA GLU A 38 2.56 -6.14 0.76
C GLU A 38 2.53 -4.87 1.59
N VAL A 39 2.28 -5.04 2.90
CA VAL A 39 2.35 -3.94 3.86
C VAL A 39 3.37 -4.31 4.92
N GLN A 40 4.36 -3.44 5.11
CA GLN A 40 5.39 -3.62 6.12
C GLN A 40 5.36 -2.45 7.09
N MET A 41 5.26 -2.75 8.38
CA MET A 41 5.25 -1.76 9.44
C MET A 41 6.49 -1.89 10.30
N SER A 42 7.12 -0.75 10.61
CA SER A 42 8.32 -0.69 11.43
C SER A 42 8.32 0.56 12.30
N ASP A 43 9.00 0.48 13.44
CA ASP A 43 9.22 1.61 14.33
C ASP A 43 10.64 2.13 14.09
N VAL A 44 10.75 3.34 13.53
CA VAL A 44 12.05 3.86 13.10
C VAL A 44 12.84 4.56 14.19
N ASN A 45 12.17 4.99 15.28
CA ASN A 45 12.84 5.70 16.37
C ASN A 45 12.87 4.93 17.69
N GLY A 46 12.28 3.74 17.73
CA GLY A 46 12.25 2.91 18.93
C GLY A 46 11.42 3.51 20.06
N PRO A 47 11.80 3.26 21.33
CA PRO A 47 10.96 3.60 22.47
C PRO A 47 10.89 5.08 22.84
N ARG A 48 11.58 5.96 22.13
CA ARG A 48 11.62 7.39 22.46
C ARG A 48 10.36 8.16 22.03
N GLY A 49 9.44 7.54 21.30
CA GLY A 49 8.19 8.16 20.88
C GLY A 49 8.37 9.17 19.74
N GLY A 50 7.29 9.88 19.40
CA GLY A 50 7.25 10.87 18.34
C GLY A 50 6.71 10.33 17.02
N ILE A 51 7.10 10.94 15.90
CA ILE A 51 6.70 10.52 14.55
C ILE A 51 7.63 9.39 14.11
N ASP A 52 7.33 8.19 14.53
CA ASP A 52 8.24 7.06 14.45
C ASP A 52 7.63 5.79 13.82
N LYS A 53 6.33 5.81 13.52
CA LYS A 53 5.66 4.64 12.92
C LYS A 53 5.73 4.74 11.40
N ARG A 54 6.45 3.80 10.79
CA ARG A 54 6.65 3.76 9.34
C ARG A 54 5.80 2.65 8.74
N CYS A 55 5.08 2.96 7.68
CA CYS A 55 4.33 1.99 6.90
C CYS A 55 4.79 2.04 5.45
N GLN A 56 5.18 0.90 4.90
CA GLN A 56 5.53 0.76 3.49
C GLN A 56 4.49 -0.11 2.81
N VAL A 57 3.94 0.39 1.70
CA VAL A 57 2.97 -0.34 0.89
C VAL A 57 3.60 -0.63 -0.46
N GLN A 58 3.60 -1.88 -0.86
CA GLN A 58 4.05 -2.31 -2.18
C GLN A 58 2.91 -3.01 -2.89
N LEU A 59 2.53 -2.49 -4.05
CA LEU A 59 1.48 -3.06 -4.89
C LEU A 59 2.14 -3.62 -6.15
N MET A 60 2.02 -4.93 -6.36
CA MET A 60 2.54 -5.60 -7.55
C MET A 60 1.41 -5.75 -8.54
N THR A 61 1.61 -5.24 -9.76
CA THR A 61 0.63 -5.35 -10.82
C THR A 61 1.06 -6.40 -11.83
N ASP A 62 0.09 -6.92 -12.58
CA ASP A 62 0.36 -7.90 -13.62
C ASP A 62 0.72 -7.17 -14.92
N GLY A 63 2.02 -7.00 -15.17
CA GLY A 63 2.53 -6.42 -16.40
C GLY A 63 2.63 -4.89 -16.46
N ALA A 64 2.16 -4.17 -15.44
CA ALA A 64 2.20 -2.70 -15.42
C ALA A 64 3.24 -2.14 -14.46
N GLY A 65 4.07 -2.98 -13.85
CA GLY A 65 5.08 -2.57 -12.88
C GLY A 65 4.56 -2.65 -11.46
N SER A 66 5.27 -2.00 -10.53
CA SER A 66 4.88 -2.00 -9.12
C SER A 66 4.87 -0.58 -8.56
N VAL A 67 4.10 -0.40 -7.48
CA VAL A 67 4.02 0.85 -6.73
C VAL A 67 4.60 0.60 -5.35
N VAL A 68 5.57 1.41 -4.93
CA VAL A 68 6.14 1.35 -3.58
C VAL A 68 6.03 2.72 -2.96
N VAL A 69 5.37 2.79 -1.81
CA VAL A 69 5.15 4.04 -1.08
C VAL A 69 5.42 3.81 0.39
N ALA A 70 6.11 4.73 1.03
CA ALA A 70 6.31 4.72 2.47
C ALA A 70 5.78 6.01 3.10
N SER A 71 5.28 5.91 4.32
CA SER A 71 4.79 7.04 5.10
C SER A 71 5.18 6.86 6.55
N VAL A 72 5.44 7.96 7.25
CA VAL A 72 5.79 7.96 8.67
C VAL A 72 4.79 8.84 9.41
N ALA A 73 4.31 8.37 10.54
CA ALA A 73 3.34 9.09 11.37
C ALA A 73 3.51 8.72 12.84
N GLY A 74 2.75 9.38 13.71
CA GLY A 74 2.79 9.11 15.15
C GLY A 74 2.08 7.83 15.56
N ASP A 75 1.21 7.29 14.72
CA ASP A 75 0.51 6.04 14.96
C ASP A 75 0.42 5.20 13.69
N TRP A 76 0.17 3.90 13.88
CA TRP A 76 0.15 2.93 12.79
C TRP A 76 -0.95 3.20 11.77
N ARG A 77 -2.14 3.55 12.25
CA ARG A 77 -3.29 3.75 11.38
C ARG A 77 -3.09 4.95 10.44
N THR A 78 -2.58 6.05 10.98
CA THR A 78 -2.29 7.24 10.18
C THR A 78 -1.21 6.95 9.13
N ALA A 79 -0.13 6.26 9.53
CA ALA A 79 0.92 5.87 8.59
C ALA A 79 0.37 4.98 7.48
N LEU A 80 -0.46 4.00 7.83
CA LEU A 80 -1.10 3.11 6.86
C LEU A 80 -2.02 3.87 5.91
N ASP A 81 -2.91 4.70 6.43
CA ASP A 81 -3.87 5.43 5.61
C ASP A 81 -3.18 6.40 4.65
N ASN A 82 -2.14 7.09 5.11
CA ASN A 82 -1.35 7.99 4.26
C ASN A 82 -0.63 7.22 3.14
N ALA A 83 0.00 6.09 3.47
CA ALA A 83 0.69 5.27 2.49
C ALA A 83 -0.30 4.70 1.47
N LEU A 84 -1.45 4.19 1.91
CA LEU A 84 -2.47 3.64 1.02
C LEU A 84 -3.07 4.69 0.09
N ALA A 85 -3.34 5.89 0.58
CA ALA A 85 -3.90 6.96 -0.24
C ALA A 85 -2.93 7.34 -1.37
N ARG A 86 -1.63 7.42 -1.06
CA ARG A 86 -0.61 7.72 -2.07
C ARG A 86 -0.43 6.57 -3.05
N ALA A 87 -0.42 5.33 -2.54
CA ALA A 87 -0.29 4.15 -3.39
C ALA A 87 -1.47 4.04 -4.36
N ALA A 88 -2.68 4.31 -3.90
CA ALA A 88 -3.87 4.28 -4.75
C ALA A 88 -3.78 5.31 -5.88
N ARG A 89 -3.27 6.51 -5.59
CA ARG A 89 -3.09 7.55 -6.61
C ARG A 89 -2.06 7.12 -7.67
N PHE A 90 -0.95 6.54 -7.25
CA PHE A 90 0.06 6.04 -8.18
C PHE A 90 -0.49 4.90 -9.03
N LEU A 91 -1.26 4.00 -8.43
CA LEU A 91 -1.89 2.89 -9.15
C LEU A 91 -2.84 3.39 -10.24
N LYS A 92 -3.63 4.41 -9.93
CA LYS A 92 -4.51 5.03 -10.93
C LYS A 92 -3.74 5.62 -12.09
N ARG A 93 -2.60 6.26 -11.83
CA ARG A 93 -1.73 6.81 -12.87
C ARG A 93 -1.16 5.70 -13.78
N LEU A 94 -0.71 4.60 -13.19
CA LEU A 94 -0.21 3.46 -13.95
C LEU A 94 -1.29 2.88 -14.85
N TRP A 95 -2.49 2.73 -14.33
CA TRP A 95 -3.61 2.20 -15.10
C TRP A 95 -3.98 3.13 -16.25
N ARG A 96 -4.04 4.43 -16.03
CA ARG A 96 -4.33 5.42 -17.07
C ARG A 96 -3.28 5.39 -18.18
N ARG A 97 -2.00 5.33 -17.82
CA ARG A 97 -0.91 5.25 -18.82
C ARG A 97 -1.02 4.00 -19.66
N GLY A 98 -1.27 2.86 -19.07
CA GLY A 98 -1.45 1.61 -19.79
C GLY A 98 -2.65 1.66 -20.73
N ASN A 99 -3.74 2.26 -20.27
CA ASN A 99 -4.96 2.39 -21.06
C ASN A 99 -4.76 3.36 -22.25
N ASP A 100 -4.11 4.49 -22.04
CA ASP A 100 -3.79 5.45 -23.09
C ASP A 100 -2.85 4.84 -24.12
N SER A 101 -1.84 4.08 -23.72
CA SER A 101 -0.94 3.37 -24.63
C SER A 101 -1.69 2.36 -25.48
N ARG A 102 -2.67 1.65 -24.91
CA ARG A 102 -3.51 0.71 -25.67
C ARG A 102 -4.36 1.42 -26.71
N ARG A 103 -4.93 2.57 -26.37
CA ARG A 103 -5.71 3.38 -27.31
C ARG A 103 -4.87 3.84 -28.48
N MET A 104 -3.63 4.26 -28.24
CA MET A 104 -2.71 4.68 -29.29
C MET A 104 -2.33 3.52 -30.22
N ARG A 105 -2.20 2.30 -29.70
CA ARG A 105 -1.84 1.12 -30.50
C ARG A 105 -2.98 0.62 -31.37
N GLN A 106 -4.22 0.93 -31.03
CA GLN A 106 -5.39 0.49 -31.79
C GLN A 106 -5.72 1.41 -32.98
N ARG A 107 -4.97 2.47 -33.17
CA ARG A 107 -5.05 3.34 -34.35
C ARG A 107 -3.99 2.99 -35.38
#